data_16c40ad36ad2cd7c5fc0cff213da1079
#
_entry.id   16c40ad36ad2cd7c5fc0cff213da1079
#
_cell.length_a   1.000
_cell.length_b   1.000
_cell.length_c   1.000
_cell.angle_alpha   90.00
_cell.angle_beta   90.00
_cell.angle_gamma   90.00
#
_symmetry.space_group_name_H-M   'P 1'
#
loop_
_entity.id
_entity.type
_entity.pdbx_description
1 polymer ?
#
loop_
_entity_poly.entity_id
_entity_poly.type
_entity_poly.pdbx_seq_one_letter_code
_entity_poly.pdbx_strand_id
1 'polypeptide(L)'
;MAQSNPPANPGSPASRAQAAALAAHGRLPHLEPIGVIDIGSNSVRLVVYEGLSRSPAPLFNEKILCGLGKSIASRGRLGSEAKERALQALSRFRAIIGILGVRDVRVLATAAVREEIGRAHV
;
A
#
# COMPACT_ATOMS: atom_id res chain seq x y z
N MET A 1 -31.64 27.83 24.29
CA MET A 1 -31.61 27.46 22.86
C MET A 1 -30.21 26.97 22.53
N ALA A 2 -30.07 25.69 22.26
CA ALA A 2 -28.81 25.15 21.80
C ALA A 2 -28.58 25.58 20.34
N GLN A 3 -27.58 26.40 20.08
CA GLN A 3 -27.16 26.68 18.72
C GLN A 3 -26.44 25.42 18.16
N SER A 4 -27.09 24.75 17.22
CA SER A 4 -26.45 23.68 16.48
C SER A 4 -25.39 24.31 15.58
N ASN A 5 -24.12 24.07 15.89
CA ASN A 5 -23.03 24.39 14.95
C ASN A 5 -23.25 23.63 13.65
N PRO A 6 -23.21 24.29 12.51
CA PRO A 6 -23.30 23.59 11.23
C PRO A 6 -22.14 22.59 11.10
N PRO A 7 -22.35 21.45 10.43
CA PRO A 7 -21.27 20.49 10.21
C PRO A 7 -20.13 21.16 9.46
N ALA A 8 -18.91 20.95 9.93
CA ALA A 8 -17.71 21.51 9.31
C ALA A 8 -17.60 21.02 7.86
N ASN A 9 -17.23 21.92 6.96
CA ASN A 9 -16.97 21.59 5.56
C ASN A 9 -15.88 20.51 5.48
N PRO A 10 -16.11 19.37 4.81
CA PRO A 10 -15.16 18.25 4.76
C PRO A 10 -13.78 18.58 4.19
N GLY A 11 -13.63 19.70 3.51
CA GLY A 11 -12.34 20.18 3.00
C GLY A 11 -11.65 21.24 3.88
N SER A 12 -12.26 21.66 4.99
CA SER A 12 -11.70 22.72 5.82
C SER A 12 -10.51 22.24 6.68
N PRO A 13 -9.55 23.13 7.02
CA PRO A 13 -8.46 22.79 7.93
C PRO A 13 -8.94 22.28 9.29
N ALA A 14 -10.06 22.81 9.80
CA ALA A 14 -10.67 22.38 11.05
C ALA A 14 -11.20 20.94 10.96
N SER A 15 -11.82 20.57 9.85
CA SER A 15 -12.31 19.21 9.61
C SER A 15 -11.14 18.20 9.52
N ARG A 16 -10.06 18.60 8.87
CA ARG A 16 -8.84 17.77 8.80
C ARG A 16 -8.20 17.61 10.16
N ALA A 17 -8.16 18.66 10.97
CA ALA A 17 -7.65 18.60 12.33
C ALA A 17 -8.50 17.69 13.22
N GLN A 18 -9.83 17.74 13.10
CA GLN A 18 -10.73 16.85 13.82
C GLN A 18 -10.59 15.39 13.39
N ALA A 19 -10.49 15.13 12.10
CA ALA A 19 -10.24 13.79 11.58
C ALA A 19 -8.88 13.26 12.04
N ALA A 20 -7.85 14.11 12.05
CA ALA A 20 -6.53 13.76 12.56
C ALA A 20 -6.57 13.50 14.07
N ALA A 21 -7.31 14.28 14.85
CA ALA A 21 -7.47 14.07 16.29
C ALA A 21 -8.20 12.77 16.61
N LEU A 22 -9.26 12.43 15.86
CA LEU A 22 -9.96 11.15 15.99
C LEU A 22 -9.09 9.97 15.57
N ALA A 23 -8.34 10.11 14.48
CA ALA A 23 -7.40 9.11 14.02
C ALA A 23 -6.20 8.96 14.96
N ALA A 24 -5.84 10.01 15.68
CA ALA A 24 -4.72 10.06 16.61
C ALA A 24 -5.03 9.47 17.99
N HIS A 25 -6.22 8.92 18.24
CA HIS A 25 -6.53 8.23 19.48
C HIS A 25 -5.64 6.98 19.59
N GLY A 26 -4.46 7.14 20.22
CA GLY A 26 -3.41 6.13 20.27
C GLY A 26 -2.35 6.23 19.19
N ARG A 27 -2.35 7.27 18.36
CA ARG A 27 -1.36 7.52 17.30
C ARG A 27 -0.67 8.87 17.49
N LEU A 28 0.54 8.98 16.95
CA LEU A 28 1.23 10.27 16.88
C LEU A 28 0.62 11.10 15.73
N PRO A 29 0.03 12.29 16.01
CA PRO A 29 -0.77 13.02 15.02
C PRO A 29 0.03 13.61 13.85
N HIS A 30 1.37 13.62 13.94
CA HIS A 30 2.26 14.12 12.90
C HIS A 30 2.79 13.02 11.96
N LEU A 31 2.44 11.76 12.21
CA LEU A 31 2.84 10.65 11.34
C LEU A 31 1.92 10.57 10.13
N GLU A 32 2.53 10.49 8.95
CA GLU A 32 1.83 10.21 7.70
C GLU A 32 1.88 8.72 7.39
N PRO A 33 0.78 8.13 6.87
CA PRO A 33 0.78 6.72 6.52
C PRO A 33 1.77 6.40 5.40
N ILE A 34 2.39 5.22 5.51
CA ILE A 34 3.34 4.71 4.53
C ILE A 34 2.82 3.37 4.01
N GLY A 35 2.81 3.23 2.70
CA GLY A 35 2.52 1.97 2.04
C GLY A 35 3.81 1.26 1.64
N VAL A 36 3.87 -0.03 1.90
CA VAL A 36 4.96 -0.89 1.44
C VAL A 36 4.37 -2.01 0.59
N ILE A 37 4.79 -2.07 -0.66
CA ILE A 37 4.44 -3.15 -1.58
C ILE A 37 5.64 -4.08 -1.67
N ASP A 38 5.44 -5.34 -1.32
CA ASP A 38 6.46 -6.37 -1.39
C ASP A 38 6.10 -7.37 -2.48
N ILE A 39 6.92 -7.42 -3.52
CA ILE A 39 6.77 -8.37 -4.63
C ILE A 39 7.70 -9.55 -4.37
N GLY A 40 7.14 -10.57 -3.75
CA GLY A 40 7.87 -11.79 -3.42
C GLY A 40 7.77 -12.85 -4.52
N SER A 41 8.36 -14.01 -4.25
CA SER A 41 8.36 -15.13 -5.20
C SER A 41 6.98 -15.77 -5.42
N ASN A 42 6.08 -15.71 -4.45
CA ASN A 42 4.75 -16.32 -4.53
C ASN A 42 3.59 -15.36 -4.38
N SER A 43 3.86 -14.16 -3.90
CA SER A 43 2.81 -13.22 -3.53
C SER A 43 3.24 -11.79 -3.73
N VAL A 44 2.25 -10.93 -3.92
CA VAL A 44 2.39 -9.49 -3.80
C VAL A 44 1.62 -9.05 -2.56
N ARG A 45 2.26 -8.29 -1.70
CA ARG A 45 1.67 -7.83 -0.44
C ARG A 45 1.68 -6.31 -0.38
N LEU A 46 0.58 -5.75 0.09
CA LEU A 46 0.52 -4.35 0.50
C LEU A 46 0.34 -4.28 2.01
N VAL A 47 1.21 -3.56 2.68
CA VAL A 47 1.03 -3.18 4.08
C VAL A 47 1.02 -1.66 4.14
N VAL A 48 0.03 -1.10 4.80
CA VAL A 48 -0.02 0.34 5.10
C VAL A 48 0.19 0.51 6.59
N TYR A 49 1.23 1.25 6.95
CA TYR A 49 1.53 1.60 8.33
C TYR A 49 1.05 3.01 8.63
N GLU A 50 0.72 3.29 9.88
CA GLU A 50 0.30 4.64 10.30
C GLU A 50 1.41 5.69 10.16
N GLY A 51 2.66 5.26 10.11
CA GLY A 51 3.82 6.12 9.93
C GLY A 51 5.12 5.42 10.32
N LEU A 52 6.25 6.11 10.16
CA LEU A 52 7.56 5.64 10.60
C LEU A 52 7.71 5.85 12.11
N SER A 53 7.69 4.79 12.85
CA SER A 53 7.94 4.77 14.30
C SER A 53 8.71 3.50 14.68
N ARG A 54 9.15 3.40 15.94
CA ARG A 54 9.84 2.19 16.44
C ARG A 54 8.96 0.94 16.34
N SER A 55 7.67 1.10 16.51
CA SER A 55 6.67 0.01 16.43
C SER A 55 5.53 0.47 15.56
N PRO A 56 5.70 0.48 14.23
CA PRO A 56 4.66 0.96 13.33
C PRO A 56 3.44 0.05 13.40
N ALA A 57 2.25 0.63 13.61
CA ALA A 57 1.00 -0.09 13.60
C ALA A 57 0.52 -0.30 12.16
N PRO A 58 0.20 -1.52 11.73
CA PRO A 58 -0.39 -1.75 10.43
C PRO A 58 -1.86 -1.32 10.42
N LEU A 59 -2.22 -0.50 9.44
CA LEU A 59 -3.59 -0.06 9.19
C LEU A 59 -4.29 -0.97 8.21
N PHE A 60 -3.53 -1.57 7.32
CA PHE A 60 -4.02 -2.45 6.26
C PHE A 60 -2.92 -3.45 5.91
N ASN A 61 -3.31 -4.68 5.63
CA ASN A 61 -2.41 -5.74 5.21
C ASN A 61 -3.17 -6.72 4.32
N GLU A 62 -2.78 -6.81 3.08
CA GLU A 62 -3.36 -7.75 2.13
C GLU A 62 -2.26 -8.44 1.33
N LYS A 63 -2.38 -9.74 1.19
CA LYS A 63 -1.45 -10.60 0.44
C LYS A 63 -2.23 -11.30 -0.67
N ILE A 64 -1.74 -11.19 -1.90
CA ILE A 64 -2.32 -11.85 -3.07
C ILE A 64 -1.32 -12.84 -3.63
N LEU A 65 -1.72 -14.10 -3.73
CA LEU A 65 -0.88 -15.15 -4.29
C LEU A 65 -0.84 -15.04 -5.81
N CYS A 66 0.35 -14.96 -6.38
CA CYS A 66 0.57 -14.78 -7.82
C CYS A 66 1.39 -15.91 -8.46
N GLY A 67 2.17 -16.65 -7.68
CA GLY A 67 2.97 -17.75 -8.18
C GLY A 67 4.15 -17.35 -9.08
N LEU A 68 4.71 -16.16 -8.88
CA LEU A 68 5.80 -15.61 -9.70
C LEU A 68 7.06 -16.49 -9.68
N GLY A 69 7.48 -16.93 -8.49
CA GLY A 69 8.67 -17.73 -8.31
C GLY A 69 8.57 -19.10 -8.97
N LYS A 70 7.39 -19.67 -8.97
CA LYS A 70 7.12 -20.95 -9.64
C LYS A 70 7.32 -20.85 -11.16
N SER A 71 6.86 -19.78 -11.77
CA SER A 71 7.06 -19.51 -13.19
C SER A 71 8.53 -19.29 -13.52
N ILE A 72 9.26 -18.53 -12.71
CA ILE A 72 10.69 -18.29 -12.89
C ILE A 72 11.48 -19.57 -12.75
N ALA A 73 11.18 -20.40 -11.74
CA ALA A 73 11.85 -21.68 -11.51
C ALA A 73 11.66 -22.68 -12.66
N SER A 74 10.48 -22.73 -13.27
CA SER A 74 10.17 -23.68 -14.33
C SER A 74 10.55 -23.20 -15.73
N ARG A 75 10.51 -21.90 -16.01
CA ARG A 75 10.69 -21.32 -17.35
C ARG A 75 11.86 -20.35 -17.45
N GLY A 76 12.53 -20.04 -16.35
CA GLY A 76 13.60 -19.05 -16.28
C GLY A 76 13.11 -17.59 -16.41
N ARG A 77 11.80 -17.36 -16.51
CA ARG A 77 11.19 -16.04 -16.58
C ARG A 77 9.74 -16.05 -16.12
N LEU A 78 9.16 -14.87 -15.91
CA LEU A 78 7.77 -14.74 -15.51
C LEU A 78 6.82 -15.27 -16.58
N GLY A 79 5.93 -16.19 -16.20
CA GLY A 79 4.84 -16.64 -17.05
C GLY A 79 3.80 -15.53 -17.22
N SER A 80 3.11 -15.53 -18.38
CA SER A 80 2.10 -14.50 -18.68
C SER A 80 0.95 -14.46 -17.68
N GLU A 81 0.48 -15.61 -17.20
CA GLU A 81 -0.59 -15.68 -16.20
C GLU A 81 -0.17 -15.13 -14.84
N ALA A 82 1.03 -15.47 -14.37
CA ALA A 82 1.57 -14.97 -13.12
C ALA A 82 1.80 -13.46 -13.19
N LYS A 83 2.34 -12.99 -14.30
CA LYS A 83 2.52 -11.56 -14.58
C LYS A 83 1.20 -10.81 -14.55
N GLU A 84 0.16 -11.33 -15.19
CA GLU A 84 -1.16 -10.71 -15.21
C GLU A 84 -1.77 -10.65 -13.82
N ARG A 85 -1.67 -11.73 -13.03
CA ARG A 85 -2.13 -11.73 -11.64
C ARG A 85 -1.41 -10.69 -10.78
N ALA A 86 -0.11 -10.57 -10.96
CA ALA A 86 0.66 -9.55 -10.25
C ALA A 86 0.25 -8.14 -10.65
N LEU A 87 0.02 -7.88 -11.93
CA LEU A 87 -0.44 -6.57 -12.41
C LEU A 87 -1.83 -6.24 -11.89
N GLN A 88 -2.75 -7.20 -11.84
CA GLN A 88 -4.06 -7.03 -11.24
C GLN A 88 -3.97 -6.72 -9.74
N ALA A 89 -3.10 -7.43 -9.02
CA ALA A 89 -2.84 -7.17 -7.61
C ALA A 89 -2.30 -5.74 -7.38
N LEU A 90 -1.34 -5.31 -8.18
CA LEU A 90 -0.78 -3.96 -8.11
C LEU A 90 -1.82 -2.89 -8.44
N SER A 91 -2.68 -3.14 -9.42
CA SER A 91 -3.80 -2.25 -9.76
C SER A 91 -4.78 -2.09 -8.59
N ARG A 92 -5.12 -3.20 -7.92
CA ARG A 92 -5.94 -3.19 -6.71
C ARG A 92 -5.27 -2.40 -5.59
N PHE A 93 -3.99 -2.62 -5.35
CA PHE A 93 -3.23 -1.93 -4.31
C PHE A 93 -3.13 -0.43 -4.58
N ARG A 94 -2.97 -0.06 -5.84
CA ARG A 94 -3.01 1.35 -6.25
C ARG A 94 -4.34 2.02 -5.88
N ALA A 95 -5.44 1.35 -6.11
CA ALA A 95 -6.77 1.86 -5.75
C ALA A 95 -6.92 2.01 -4.22
N ILE A 96 -6.47 1.02 -3.45
CA ILE A 96 -6.51 1.05 -1.98
C ILE A 96 -5.64 2.19 -1.43
N ILE A 97 -4.43 2.35 -1.96
CA ILE A 97 -3.52 3.44 -1.61
C ILE A 97 -4.18 4.80 -1.83
N GLY A 98 -4.88 4.97 -2.95
CA GLY A 98 -5.63 6.18 -3.26
C GLY A 98 -6.76 6.45 -2.27
N ILE A 99 -7.54 5.42 -1.93
CA ILE A 99 -8.64 5.51 -0.96
C ILE A 99 -8.13 5.88 0.44
N LEU A 100 -7.03 5.27 0.87
CA LEU A 100 -6.43 5.51 2.18
C LEU A 100 -5.63 6.82 2.24
N GLY A 101 -5.43 7.50 1.13
CA GLY A 101 -4.69 8.77 1.07
C GLY A 101 -3.19 8.61 1.35
N VAL A 102 -2.61 7.46 1.03
CA VAL A 102 -1.19 7.20 1.21
C VAL A 102 -0.38 7.87 0.10
N ARG A 103 0.56 8.73 0.47
CA ARG A 103 1.43 9.45 -0.47
C ARG A 103 2.81 8.84 -0.59
N ASP A 104 3.34 8.29 0.51
CA ASP A 104 4.64 7.63 0.52
C ASP A 104 4.44 6.13 0.32
N VAL A 105 4.84 5.64 -0.85
CA VAL A 105 4.75 4.22 -1.20
C VAL A 105 6.13 3.72 -1.59
N ARG A 106 6.55 2.65 -0.94
CA ARG A 106 7.83 1.99 -1.22
C ARG A 106 7.57 0.61 -1.80
N VAL A 107 8.31 0.26 -2.83
CA VAL A 107 8.17 -1.02 -3.52
C VAL A 107 9.46 -1.81 -3.37
N LEU A 108 9.32 -3.03 -2.87
CA LEU A 108 10.41 -4.00 -2.74
C LEU A 108 10.14 -5.19 -3.65
N ALA A 109 11.15 -5.68 -4.32
CA ALA A 109 11.03 -6.85 -5.18
C ALA A 109 12.18 -7.81 -4.93
N THR A 110 11.92 -9.12 -5.05
CA THR A 110 12.98 -10.14 -4.99
C THR A 110 13.96 -9.96 -6.15
N ALA A 111 15.18 -10.45 -5.98
CA ALA A 111 16.22 -10.35 -7.03
C ALA A 111 15.76 -10.95 -8.36
N ALA A 112 15.11 -12.12 -8.34
CA ALA A 112 14.61 -12.77 -9.54
C ALA A 112 13.57 -11.93 -10.29
N VAL A 113 12.64 -11.30 -9.57
CA VAL A 113 11.63 -10.41 -10.16
C VAL A 113 12.28 -9.15 -10.73
N ARG A 114 13.24 -8.56 -10.02
CA ARG A 114 13.97 -7.39 -10.49
C ARG A 114 14.78 -7.65 -11.76
N GLU A 115 15.42 -8.80 -11.85
CA GLU A 115 16.17 -9.22 -13.04
C GLU A 115 15.26 -9.36 -14.25
N GLU A 116 14.08 -9.95 -14.07
CA GLU A 116 13.12 -10.12 -15.17
C GLU A 116 12.58 -8.78 -15.67
N ILE A 117 12.28 -7.86 -14.76
CA ILE A 117 11.88 -6.48 -15.11
C ILE A 117 13.02 -5.78 -15.84
N GLY A 118 14.26 -5.94 -15.41
CA GLY A 118 15.44 -5.39 -16.07
C GLY A 118 15.61 -5.90 -17.50
N ARG A 119 15.37 -7.19 -17.73
CA ARG A 119 15.43 -7.80 -19.08
C ARG A 119 14.35 -7.26 -20.01
N ALA A 120 13.19 -6.90 -19.48
CA ALA A 120 12.08 -6.36 -20.27
C ALA A 120 12.36 -4.93 -20.79
N HIS A 121 13.35 -4.24 -20.23
CA HIS A 121 13.73 -2.87 -20.59
C HIS A 121 15.01 -2.78 -21.43
N VAL A 122 15.61 -3.90 -21.78
CA VAL A 122 16.84 -3.95 -22.60
C VAL A 122 16.54 -4.13 -24.07
#